data_8ca2f5a22a0f10b4417f72746f69e1b3
#
_entry.id   8ca2f5a22a0f10b4417f72746f69e1b3
#
_cell.length_a   1.000
_cell.length_b   1.000
_cell.length_c   1.000
_cell.angle_alpha   90.00
_cell.angle_beta   90.00
_cell.angle_gamma   90.00
#
_symmetry.space_group_name_H-M   'P 1'
#
loop_
_entity.id
_entity.type
_entity.pdbx_description
1 polymer ?
#
loop_
_entity_poly.entity_id
_entity_poly.type
_entity_poly.pdbx_seq_one_letter_code
_entity_poly.pdbx_strand_id
1 'polypeptide(L)'
;MKHKVILVLLDGLNYEVARHALGHLHAYCAAGRAALYRLECELPALSRPLYECIMTGVAPIDSGVVHNDVVRLSKERSIFHYARDAGLTTAAAAYHWMSELYNRAPFVAARDRHTSDAALPIQHGHFYYADHYPDSHLFADAESLRLKHAPDFLLVHPMNIDDAGHGYGLDSPQY
;
A
#
# COMPACT_ATOMS: atom_id res chain seq x y z
N MET A 1 -6.91 -18.70 -8.08
CA MET A 1 -7.33 -17.66 -9.06
C MET A 1 -6.54 -17.84 -10.34
N LYS A 2 -7.13 -17.54 -11.52
CA LYS A 2 -6.44 -17.68 -12.82
C LYS A 2 -5.37 -16.59 -13.02
N HIS A 3 -5.57 -15.43 -12.43
CA HIS A 3 -4.65 -14.29 -12.48
C HIS A 3 -4.35 -13.79 -11.07
N LYS A 4 -3.10 -13.42 -10.83
CA LYS A 4 -2.62 -12.81 -9.58
C LYS A 4 -2.55 -11.31 -9.75
N VAL A 5 -2.77 -10.57 -8.67
CA VAL A 5 -2.76 -9.10 -8.67
C VAL A 5 -1.67 -8.60 -7.73
N ILE A 6 -0.83 -7.70 -8.22
CA ILE A 6 0.09 -6.91 -7.40
C ILE A 6 -0.38 -5.46 -7.49
N LEU A 7 -0.73 -4.89 -6.35
CA LEU A 7 -0.99 -3.45 -6.21
C LEU A 7 0.26 -2.79 -5.64
N VAL A 8 0.82 -1.85 -6.39
CA VAL A 8 1.92 -1.01 -5.90
C VAL A 8 1.35 0.37 -5.58
N LEU A 9 1.41 0.76 -4.31
CA LEU A 9 0.94 2.05 -3.83
C LEU A 9 2.15 2.93 -3.53
N LEU A 10 2.47 3.85 -4.45
CA LEU A 10 3.58 4.80 -4.32
C LEU A 10 3.06 6.04 -3.58
N ASP A 11 3.32 6.10 -2.27
CA ASP A 11 2.89 7.24 -1.47
C ASP A 11 3.61 8.52 -1.88
N GLY A 12 2.88 9.62 -1.87
CA GLY A 12 3.41 10.93 -2.21
C GLY A 12 3.74 11.15 -3.69
N LEU A 13 3.62 10.16 -4.58
CA LEU A 13 3.98 10.34 -5.99
C LEU A 13 3.00 11.27 -6.72
N ASN A 14 3.50 12.43 -7.10
CA ASN A 14 2.74 13.41 -7.89
C ASN A 14 2.51 12.92 -9.33
N TYR A 15 1.28 13.14 -9.85
CA TYR A 15 0.91 12.71 -11.19
C TYR A 15 1.79 13.30 -12.31
N GLU A 16 2.12 14.60 -12.22
CA GLU A 16 2.94 15.24 -13.24
C GLU A 16 4.39 14.73 -13.22
N VAL A 17 4.93 14.47 -12.01
CA VAL A 17 6.26 13.84 -11.87
C VAL A 17 6.24 12.42 -12.43
N ALA A 18 5.20 11.63 -12.11
CA ALA A 18 5.02 10.29 -12.65
C ALA A 18 5.03 10.27 -14.19
N ARG A 19 4.34 11.23 -14.81
CA ARG A 19 4.30 11.38 -16.28
C ARG A 19 5.67 11.62 -16.91
N HIS A 20 6.61 12.20 -16.19
CA HIS A 20 7.93 12.54 -16.73
C HIS A 20 9.02 11.55 -16.29
N ALA A 21 8.91 10.98 -15.10
CA ALA A 21 9.96 10.15 -14.49
C ALA A 21 9.78 8.64 -14.74
N LEU A 22 8.55 8.15 -14.90
CA LEU A 22 8.28 6.71 -15.03
C LEU A 22 8.38 6.20 -16.47
N GLY A 23 9.55 6.40 -17.10
CA GLY A 23 9.78 6.08 -18.52
C GLY A 23 9.45 4.62 -18.89
N HIS A 24 9.70 3.65 -17.99
CA HIS A 24 9.39 2.25 -18.26
C HIS A 24 7.87 2.03 -18.37
N LEU A 25 7.07 2.60 -17.47
CA LEU A 25 5.61 2.52 -17.53
C LEU A 25 5.06 3.23 -18.76
N HIS A 26 5.66 4.35 -19.17
CA HIS A 26 5.31 5.04 -20.41
C HIS A 26 5.55 4.16 -21.65
N ALA A 27 6.66 3.40 -21.68
CA ALA A 27 6.92 2.47 -22.76
C ALA A 27 5.87 1.36 -22.83
N TYR A 28 5.40 0.86 -21.69
CA TYR A 28 4.27 -0.08 -21.64
C TYR A 28 2.97 0.53 -22.13
N CYS A 29 2.67 1.79 -21.77
CA CYS A 29 1.49 2.49 -22.27
C CYS A 29 1.55 2.67 -23.79
N ALA A 30 2.70 3.11 -24.33
CA ALA A 30 2.91 3.26 -25.76
C ALA A 30 2.75 1.94 -26.54
N ALA A 31 3.12 0.82 -25.91
CA ALA A 31 2.96 -0.53 -26.47
C ALA A 31 1.54 -1.10 -26.30
N GLY A 32 0.59 -0.35 -25.75
CA GLY A 32 -0.79 -0.81 -25.49
C GLY A 32 -0.89 -1.89 -24.40
N ARG A 33 0.13 -2.02 -23.55
CA ARG A 33 0.23 -3.02 -22.46
C ARG A 33 -0.13 -2.47 -21.09
N ALA A 34 -0.26 -1.14 -20.97
CA ALA A 34 -0.68 -0.43 -19.78
C ALA A 34 -1.54 0.78 -20.14
N ALA A 35 -2.24 1.33 -19.17
CA ALA A 35 -2.98 2.58 -19.28
C ALA A 35 -2.64 3.49 -18.10
N LEU A 36 -2.60 4.80 -18.32
CA LEU A 36 -2.36 5.83 -17.32
C LEU A 36 -3.62 6.67 -17.15
N TYR A 37 -4.08 6.81 -15.92
CA TYR A 37 -5.24 7.63 -15.58
C TYR A 37 -4.86 8.66 -14.52
N ARG A 38 -5.40 9.87 -14.64
CA ARG A 38 -5.37 10.85 -13.56
C ARG A 38 -6.55 10.57 -12.64
N LEU A 39 -6.27 10.42 -11.34
CA LEU A 39 -7.28 10.28 -10.29
C LEU A 39 -7.31 11.54 -9.44
N GLU A 40 -8.48 11.86 -8.91
CA GLU A 40 -8.66 12.84 -7.84
C GLU A 40 -8.86 12.07 -6.54
N CYS A 41 -8.16 12.48 -5.49
CA CYS A 41 -8.29 11.86 -4.18
C CYS A 41 -9.48 12.44 -3.41
N GLU A 42 -10.00 11.67 -2.46
CA GLU A 42 -10.95 12.14 -1.45
C GLU A 42 -10.28 13.05 -0.43
N LEU A 43 -11.08 13.79 0.32
CA LEU A 43 -10.60 14.63 1.43
C LEU A 43 -10.92 13.98 2.79
N PRO A 44 -10.03 14.16 3.78
CA PRO A 44 -8.76 14.89 3.73
C PRO A 44 -7.69 14.10 2.96
N ALA A 45 -6.86 14.81 2.19
CA ALA A 45 -5.75 14.25 1.42
C ALA A 45 -4.57 13.91 2.35
N LEU A 46 -4.78 12.95 3.23
CA LEU A 46 -3.79 12.41 4.17
C LEU A 46 -3.58 10.93 3.90
N SER A 47 -2.39 10.43 4.16
CA SER A 47 -1.98 9.07 3.76
C SER A 47 -2.90 7.99 4.35
N ARG A 48 -3.06 7.90 5.67
CA ARG A 48 -3.89 6.86 6.31
C ARG A 48 -5.37 6.90 5.87
N PRO A 49 -6.05 8.05 5.82
CA PRO A 49 -7.39 8.17 5.25
C PRO A 49 -7.50 7.66 3.82
N LEU A 50 -6.52 8.00 2.97
CA LEU A 50 -6.52 7.58 1.57
C LEU A 50 -6.16 6.11 1.39
N TYR A 51 -5.30 5.52 2.25
CA TYR A 51 -5.09 4.07 2.27
C TYR A 51 -6.38 3.32 2.55
N GLU A 52 -7.14 3.78 3.55
CA GLU A 52 -8.44 3.20 3.86
C GLU A 52 -9.40 3.31 2.67
N CYS A 53 -9.49 4.50 2.07
CA CYS A 53 -10.34 4.74 0.90
C CYS A 53 -9.95 3.82 -0.28
N ILE A 54 -8.67 3.69 -0.61
CA ILE A 54 -8.17 2.83 -1.70
C ILE A 54 -8.49 1.35 -1.43
N MET A 55 -8.32 0.90 -0.19
CA MET A 55 -8.50 -0.52 0.16
C MET A 55 -9.96 -0.93 0.34
N THR A 56 -10.86 0.01 0.64
CA THR A 56 -12.27 -0.27 0.97
C THR A 56 -13.25 0.27 -0.06
N GLY A 57 -12.88 1.31 -0.80
CA GLY A 57 -13.79 2.07 -1.66
C GLY A 57 -14.72 3.00 -0.88
N VAL A 58 -14.47 3.24 0.43
CA VAL A 58 -15.29 4.09 1.30
C VAL A 58 -14.58 5.41 1.56
N ALA A 59 -15.29 6.52 1.40
CA ALA A 59 -14.72 7.85 1.63
C ALA A 59 -14.30 8.04 3.11
N PRO A 60 -13.25 8.82 3.39
CA PRO A 60 -12.75 9.01 4.76
C PRO A 60 -13.82 9.49 5.74
N ILE A 61 -14.73 10.36 5.29
CA ILE A 61 -15.82 10.88 6.12
C ILE A 61 -16.77 9.77 6.59
N ASP A 62 -17.00 8.76 5.77
CA ASP A 62 -17.91 7.65 6.03
C ASP A 62 -17.21 6.56 6.85
N SER A 63 -15.97 6.22 6.53
CA SER A 63 -15.18 5.24 7.28
C SER A 63 -14.78 5.74 8.68
N GLY A 64 -14.72 7.07 8.85
CA GLY A 64 -14.23 7.73 10.07
C GLY A 64 -12.73 7.63 10.28
N VAL A 65 -11.95 7.20 9.27
CA VAL A 65 -10.49 7.32 9.24
C VAL A 65 -10.16 8.64 8.55
N VAL A 66 -10.18 9.72 9.32
CA VAL A 66 -10.07 11.10 8.84
C VAL A 66 -8.75 11.79 9.16
N HIS A 67 -7.84 11.10 9.85
CA HIS A 67 -6.54 11.62 10.22
C HIS A 67 -5.51 10.49 10.35
N ASN A 68 -4.21 10.80 10.20
CA ASN A 68 -3.14 9.81 10.34
C ASN A 68 -3.04 9.21 11.75
N ASP A 69 -3.49 9.93 12.77
CA ASP A 69 -3.48 9.48 14.18
C ASP A 69 -4.67 8.59 14.58
N VAL A 70 -5.53 8.22 13.63
CA VAL A 70 -6.65 7.31 13.90
C VAL A 70 -6.12 5.88 13.99
N VAL A 71 -5.67 5.48 15.18
CA VAL A 71 -5.10 4.15 15.45
C VAL A 71 -6.19 3.19 15.92
N ARG A 72 -6.76 2.46 15.01
CA ARG A 72 -7.75 1.41 15.25
C ARG A 72 -7.89 0.49 14.05
N LEU A 73 -8.51 -0.67 14.24
CA LEU A 73 -8.98 -1.46 13.10
C LEU A 73 -10.06 -0.69 12.33
N SER A 74 -10.03 -0.83 11.02
CA SER A 74 -11.11 -0.35 10.17
C SER A 74 -12.44 -1.03 10.55
N LYS A 75 -13.53 -0.27 10.41
CA LYS A 75 -14.89 -0.82 10.49
C LYS A 75 -15.35 -1.36 9.14
N GLU A 76 -14.63 -1.00 8.07
CA GLU A 76 -14.98 -1.34 6.71
C GLU A 76 -14.25 -2.61 6.26
N ARG A 77 -14.86 -3.31 5.33
CA ARG A 77 -14.24 -4.47 4.71
C ARG A 77 -13.35 -4.05 3.57
N SER A 78 -12.08 -4.37 3.67
CA SER A 78 -11.10 -4.10 2.62
C SER A 78 -11.03 -5.22 1.57
N ILE A 79 -10.34 -4.95 0.48
CA ILE A 79 -10.02 -5.95 -0.55
C ILE A 79 -9.35 -7.21 0.05
N PHE A 80 -8.56 -7.06 1.12
CA PHE A 80 -7.95 -8.19 1.83
C PHE A 80 -9.00 -9.11 2.47
N HIS A 81 -10.04 -8.54 3.07
CA HIS A 81 -11.13 -9.31 3.66
C HIS A 81 -11.88 -10.10 2.58
N TYR A 82 -12.22 -9.45 1.48
CA TYR A 82 -12.93 -10.11 0.38
C TYR A 82 -12.09 -11.20 -0.27
N ALA A 83 -10.80 -10.96 -0.49
CA ALA A 83 -9.89 -11.95 -1.05
C ALA A 83 -9.76 -13.18 -0.14
N ARG A 84 -9.48 -12.97 1.16
CA ARG A 84 -9.39 -14.06 2.15
C ARG A 84 -10.69 -14.89 2.20
N ASP A 85 -11.83 -14.22 2.29
CA ASP A 85 -13.13 -14.90 2.42
C ASP A 85 -13.54 -15.64 1.14
N ALA A 86 -12.96 -15.26 0.01
CA ALA A 86 -13.03 -16.01 -1.25
C ALA A 86 -12.02 -17.17 -1.34
N GLY A 87 -11.29 -17.47 -0.26
CA GLY A 87 -10.27 -18.53 -0.21
C GLY A 87 -8.98 -18.19 -0.95
N LEU A 88 -8.72 -16.90 -1.22
CA LEU A 88 -7.51 -16.43 -1.87
C LEU A 88 -6.42 -16.11 -0.83
N THR A 89 -5.17 -16.24 -1.24
CA THR A 89 -4.02 -15.89 -0.40
C THR A 89 -3.66 -14.42 -0.55
N THR A 90 -3.52 -13.72 0.57
CA THR A 90 -3.21 -12.30 0.63
C THR A 90 -1.85 -12.04 1.27
N ALA A 91 -1.13 -11.05 0.76
CA ALA A 91 0.13 -10.61 1.36
C ALA A 91 0.32 -9.08 1.24
N ALA A 92 1.16 -8.52 2.11
CA ALA A 92 1.58 -7.13 2.03
C ALA A 92 3.02 -6.93 2.51
N ALA A 93 3.81 -6.22 1.73
CA ALA A 93 5.03 -5.55 2.15
C ALA A 93 4.71 -4.05 2.22
N ALA A 94 4.53 -3.49 3.42
CA ALA A 94 3.87 -2.19 3.56
C ALA A 94 4.24 -1.48 4.87
N TYR A 95 3.93 -0.18 4.92
CA TYR A 95 3.97 0.59 6.15
C TYR A 95 3.00 0.03 7.19
N HIS A 96 3.36 0.07 8.45
CA HIS A 96 2.64 -0.57 9.55
C HIS A 96 1.16 -0.16 9.69
N TRP A 97 0.79 0.98 9.14
CA TRP A 97 -0.62 1.42 9.13
C TRP A 97 -1.56 0.45 8.41
N MET A 98 -1.06 -0.28 7.42
CA MET A 98 -1.85 -1.34 6.78
C MET A 98 -2.18 -2.48 7.75
N SER A 99 -1.23 -2.84 8.63
CA SER A 99 -1.49 -3.80 9.71
C SER A 99 -2.48 -3.25 10.74
N GLU A 100 -2.37 -1.97 11.11
CA GLU A 100 -3.28 -1.34 12.06
C GLU A 100 -4.71 -1.21 11.53
N LEU A 101 -4.85 -0.97 10.23
CA LEU A 101 -6.18 -0.88 9.62
C LEU A 101 -6.86 -2.24 9.48
N TYR A 102 -6.11 -3.32 9.21
CA TYR A 102 -6.76 -4.57 8.79
C TYR A 102 -6.39 -5.81 9.59
N ASN A 103 -5.29 -5.82 10.32
CA ASN A 103 -4.87 -6.98 11.10
C ASN A 103 -4.98 -6.76 12.61
N ARG A 104 -4.16 -5.85 13.16
CA ARG A 104 -4.10 -5.60 14.62
C ARG A 104 -3.71 -4.15 14.91
N ALA A 105 -4.47 -3.48 15.76
CA ALA A 105 -4.19 -2.14 16.26
C ALA A 105 -4.18 -2.12 17.81
N PRO A 106 -3.26 -1.36 18.44
CA PRO A 106 -2.13 -0.68 17.83
C PRO A 106 -1.06 -1.67 17.33
N PHE A 107 -0.21 -1.21 16.40
CA PHE A 107 0.93 -1.99 15.92
C PHE A 107 1.97 -2.21 17.00
N VAL A 108 2.39 -3.46 17.17
CA VAL A 108 3.49 -3.84 18.05
C VAL A 108 4.54 -4.58 17.23
N ALA A 109 5.69 -3.94 16.98
CA ALA A 109 6.69 -4.44 16.05
C ALA A 109 7.15 -5.88 16.33
N ALA A 110 7.31 -6.25 17.61
CA ALA A 110 7.71 -7.61 18.00
C ALA A 110 6.67 -8.69 17.62
N ARG A 111 5.38 -8.30 17.51
CA ARG A 111 4.28 -9.21 17.18
C ARG A 111 3.89 -9.13 15.71
N ASP A 112 3.88 -7.92 15.14
CA ASP A 112 3.15 -7.62 13.90
C ASP A 112 4.07 -7.41 12.69
N ARG A 113 5.36 -7.10 12.90
CA ARG A 113 6.29 -6.80 11.81
C ARG A 113 6.36 -7.91 10.75
N HIS A 114 6.36 -9.15 11.20
CA HIS A 114 6.35 -10.34 10.34
C HIS A 114 5.14 -11.18 10.68
N THR A 115 4.10 -11.05 9.89
CA THR A 115 2.84 -11.76 10.09
C THR A 115 2.76 -12.98 9.16
N SER A 116 2.35 -14.13 9.71
CA SER A 116 1.94 -15.30 8.95
C SER A 116 0.81 -16.00 9.70
N ASP A 117 -0.44 -15.64 9.34
CA ASP A 117 -1.64 -16.09 10.03
C ASP A 117 -2.81 -16.11 9.04
N ALA A 118 -3.28 -17.29 8.68
CA ALA A 118 -4.35 -17.49 7.69
C ALA A 118 -5.71 -16.90 8.13
N ALA A 119 -5.90 -16.64 9.42
CA ALA A 119 -7.14 -16.05 9.94
C ALA A 119 -7.22 -14.54 9.74
N LEU A 120 -6.09 -13.86 9.53
CA LEU A 120 -6.03 -12.42 9.34
C LEU A 120 -6.39 -12.02 7.90
N PRO A 121 -6.94 -10.81 7.71
CA PRO A 121 -7.19 -10.26 6.37
C PRO A 121 -5.92 -10.18 5.50
N ILE A 122 -4.80 -9.69 6.06
CA ILE A 122 -3.47 -9.77 5.45
C ILE A 122 -2.78 -10.98 6.06
N GLN A 123 -2.84 -12.11 5.36
CA GLN A 123 -2.37 -13.40 5.88
C GLN A 123 -0.85 -13.46 6.04
N HIS A 124 -0.12 -12.84 5.10
CA HIS A 124 1.34 -12.79 5.13
C HIS A 124 1.80 -11.34 5.02
N GLY A 125 2.51 -10.84 6.02
CA GLY A 125 2.91 -9.44 6.09
C GLY A 125 4.36 -9.23 6.48
N HIS A 126 5.03 -8.30 5.78
CA HIS A 126 6.25 -7.66 6.23
C HIS A 126 5.95 -6.16 6.40
N PHE A 127 5.83 -5.69 7.65
CA PHE A 127 5.43 -4.32 7.94
C PHE A 127 6.60 -3.53 8.50
N TYR A 128 7.01 -2.47 7.82
CA TYR A 128 8.00 -1.52 8.33
C TYR A 128 7.30 -0.36 9.08
N TYR A 129 8.07 0.34 9.92
CA TYR A 129 7.55 1.42 10.78
C TYR A 129 8.50 2.62 10.87
N ALA A 130 9.54 2.64 10.06
CA ALA A 130 10.43 3.78 9.91
C ALA A 130 10.17 4.43 8.53
N ASP A 131 9.87 5.73 8.47
CA ASP A 131 9.51 6.42 7.24
C ASP A 131 10.63 6.32 6.18
N HIS A 132 11.87 6.35 6.62
CA HIS A 132 13.06 6.17 5.79
C HIS A 132 13.44 4.70 5.53
N TYR A 133 12.54 3.74 5.72
CA TYR A 133 12.81 2.33 5.38
C TYR A 133 13.13 2.23 3.89
N PRO A 134 14.30 1.68 3.48
CA PRO A 134 14.71 1.73 2.10
C PRO A 134 13.75 0.96 1.18
N ASP A 135 13.26 1.60 0.11
CA ASP A 135 12.39 0.95 -0.87
C ASP A 135 13.03 -0.30 -1.48
N SER A 136 14.36 -0.31 -1.65
CA SER A 136 15.08 -1.51 -2.12
C SER A 136 14.92 -2.71 -1.19
N HIS A 137 14.86 -2.50 0.12
CA HIS A 137 14.60 -3.55 1.10
C HIS A 137 13.12 -3.98 1.06
N LEU A 138 12.22 -3.02 0.93
CA LEU A 138 10.79 -3.30 0.79
C LEU A 138 10.49 -4.17 -0.44
N PHE A 139 11.10 -3.88 -1.59
CA PHE A 139 10.94 -4.72 -2.78
C PHE A 139 11.52 -6.13 -2.58
N ALA A 140 12.62 -6.27 -1.82
CA ALA A 140 13.14 -7.59 -1.44
C ALA A 140 12.18 -8.34 -0.50
N ASP A 141 11.55 -7.64 0.46
CA ASP A 141 10.50 -8.20 1.32
C ASP A 141 9.29 -8.66 0.51
N ALA A 142 8.83 -7.85 -0.44
CA ALA A 142 7.73 -8.18 -1.33
C ALA A 142 8.04 -9.42 -2.17
N GLU A 143 9.26 -9.51 -2.73
CA GLU A 143 9.70 -10.67 -3.50
C GLU A 143 9.81 -11.93 -2.63
N SER A 144 10.28 -11.79 -1.39
CA SER A 144 10.30 -12.89 -0.41
C SER A 144 8.89 -13.43 -0.15
N LEU A 145 7.91 -12.54 0.06
CA LEU A 145 6.50 -12.93 0.24
C LEU A 145 5.96 -13.61 -1.01
N ARG A 146 6.24 -13.06 -2.19
CA ARG A 146 5.81 -13.61 -3.49
C ARG A 146 6.35 -15.01 -3.71
N LEU A 147 7.62 -15.25 -3.44
CA LEU A 147 8.26 -16.56 -3.64
C LEU A 147 7.78 -17.60 -2.61
N LYS A 148 7.63 -17.22 -1.35
CA LYS A 148 7.28 -18.14 -0.27
C LYS A 148 5.80 -18.54 -0.28
N HIS A 149 4.91 -17.58 -0.54
CA HIS A 149 3.49 -17.75 -0.33
C HIS A 149 2.66 -17.72 -1.62
N ALA A 150 3.28 -17.28 -2.75
CA ALA A 150 2.63 -17.17 -4.05
C ALA A 150 1.24 -16.50 -3.96
N PRO A 151 1.08 -15.34 -3.27
CA PRO A 151 -0.22 -14.76 -2.96
C PRO A 151 -1.01 -14.45 -4.23
N ASP A 152 -2.34 -14.51 -4.12
CA ASP A 152 -3.25 -14.10 -5.18
C ASP A 152 -3.40 -12.57 -5.24
N PHE A 153 -3.31 -11.91 -4.07
CA PHE A 153 -3.25 -10.45 -3.95
C PHE A 153 -2.05 -10.04 -3.09
N LEU A 154 -1.16 -9.23 -3.67
CA LEU A 154 0.02 -8.68 -2.99
C LEU A 154 -0.03 -7.15 -3.04
N LEU A 155 0.01 -6.51 -1.88
CA LEU A 155 0.27 -5.07 -1.76
C LEU A 155 1.77 -4.82 -1.56
N VAL A 156 2.31 -3.86 -2.32
CA VAL A 156 3.67 -3.31 -2.12
C VAL A 156 3.54 -1.82 -1.92
N HIS A 157 3.99 -1.29 -0.78
CA HIS A 157 3.75 0.09 -0.40
C HIS A 157 5.06 0.79 0.01
N PRO A 158 5.83 1.33 -0.96
CA PRO A 158 7.03 2.14 -0.71
C PRO A 158 6.65 3.57 -0.30
N MET A 159 7.51 4.21 0.52
CA MET A 159 7.31 5.55 1.06
C MET A 159 8.48 6.52 0.84
N ASN A 160 9.59 6.10 0.22
CA ASN A 160 10.74 7.01 0.11
C ASN A 160 10.46 8.22 -0.77
N ILE A 161 9.48 8.15 -1.69
CA ILE A 161 9.03 9.31 -2.47
C ILE A 161 8.33 10.32 -1.57
N ASP A 162 7.44 9.86 -0.67
CA ASP A 162 6.75 10.71 0.29
C ASP A 162 7.73 11.37 1.27
N ASP A 163 8.66 10.59 1.83
CA ASP A 163 9.73 11.09 2.71
C ASP A 163 10.60 12.15 2.01
N ALA A 164 10.98 11.92 0.75
CA ALA A 164 11.70 12.90 -0.07
C ALA A 164 10.85 14.15 -0.33
N GLY A 165 9.56 14.00 -0.63
CA GLY A 165 8.63 15.10 -0.83
C GLY A 165 8.48 15.98 0.41
N HIS A 166 8.36 15.37 1.58
CA HIS A 166 8.32 16.08 2.86
C HIS A 166 9.64 16.78 3.21
N GLY A 167 10.77 16.12 2.93
CA GLY A 167 12.09 16.66 3.26
C GLY A 167 12.58 17.77 2.32
N TYR A 168 12.27 17.67 1.03
CA TYR A 168 12.89 18.49 0.00
C TYR A 168 11.91 19.22 -0.93
N GLY A 169 10.64 18.83 -0.95
CA GLY A 169 9.60 19.39 -1.82
C GLY A 169 9.56 18.76 -3.22
N LEU A 170 8.44 18.97 -3.92
CA LEU A 170 8.13 18.34 -5.22
C LEU A 170 9.07 18.73 -6.36
N ASP A 171 9.65 19.95 -6.31
CA ASP A 171 10.50 20.48 -7.35
C ASP A 171 12.00 20.22 -7.11
N SER A 172 12.31 19.38 -6.13
CA SER A 172 13.68 19.06 -5.76
C SER A 172 14.25 17.90 -6.59
N PRO A 173 15.57 17.87 -6.82
CA PRO A 173 16.23 16.71 -7.45
C PRO A 173 16.18 15.43 -6.61
N GLN A 174 15.87 15.55 -5.32
CA GLN A 174 15.78 14.42 -4.37
C GLN A 174 14.43 13.72 -4.46
N TYR A 175 13.39 14.44 -4.85
CA TYR A 175 12.06 13.88 -5.09
C TYR A 175 11.97 13.26 -6.48
#